data_a072c4c4b24ddc8890eecbe4cffa2c9f
#
_entry.id   a072c4c4b24ddc8890eecbe4cffa2c9f
#
_cell.length_a   1.000
_cell.length_b   1.000
_cell.length_c   1.000
_cell.angle_alpha   90.00
_cell.angle_beta   90.00
_cell.angle_gamma   90.00
#
_symmetry.space_group_name_H-M   'P 1'
#
loop_
_entity.id
_entity.type
_entity.pdbx_description
1 polymer ?
#
loop_
_entity_poly.entity_id
_entity_poly.type
_entity_poly.pdbx_seq_one_letter_code
_entity_poly.pdbx_strand_id
1 'polypeptide(L)'
;MKKLAIFVLLSVLLTGCGSEDPAMTKFKKEMNSFCDNLKSIDANINQITNITADEAGLATATQDLMFQLDKLDDEFAKFSNIDFPTDYDYLEQYADEASDYMTEAVKSYHTVYEDNYTVSMEDYAKENYSRAYKRVQIILDVLHGEDPNA
;
A
#
# COMPACT_ATOMS: atom_id res chain seq x y z
N MET A 1 -11.10 5.69 17.74
CA MET A 1 -10.20 5.16 16.69
C MET A 1 -9.27 6.29 16.24
N LYS A 2 -7.95 6.13 16.42
CA LYS A 2 -6.99 7.11 15.93
C LYS A 2 -6.94 7.01 14.42
N LYS A 3 -7.02 8.16 13.72
CA LYS A 3 -7.01 8.24 12.26
C LYS A 3 -5.79 7.51 11.69
N LEU A 4 -6.01 6.53 10.82
CA LEU A 4 -4.94 6.03 9.95
C LEU A 4 -4.42 7.22 9.14
N ALA A 5 -3.11 7.46 9.19
CA ALA A 5 -2.51 8.54 8.44
C ALA A 5 -2.55 8.19 6.95
N ILE A 6 -3.31 8.97 6.18
CA ILE A 6 -3.38 8.82 4.73
C ILE A 6 -2.10 9.41 4.14
N PHE A 7 -1.32 8.55 3.50
CA PHE A 7 -0.27 9.02 2.62
C PHE A 7 -0.91 9.49 1.31
N VAL A 8 -0.77 10.78 1.01
CA VAL A 8 -1.14 11.32 -0.31
C VAL A 8 -0.07 10.86 -1.30
N LEU A 9 -0.33 9.77 -1.98
CA LEU A 9 0.50 9.31 -3.10
C LEU A 9 0.33 10.29 -4.27
N LEU A 10 1.41 11.00 -4.58
CA LEU A 10 1.47 11.92 -5.72
C LEU A 10 1.42 11.10 -7.02
N SER A 11 0.62 11.54 -7.99
CA SER A 11 0.50 10.88 -9.29
C SER A 11 1.83 10.89 -10.04
N VAL A 12 2.33 9.71 -10.39
CA VAL A 12 3.53 9.54 -11.20
C VAL A 12 3.21 9.90 -12.65
N LEU A 13 3.39 11.17 -13.03
CA LEU A 13 3.43 11.57 -14.44
C LEU A 13 4.88 11.50 -14.92
N LEU A 14 5.33 10.30 -15.27
CA LEU A 14 6.60 10.12 -15.97
C LEU A 14 6.39 10.49 -17.45
N THR A 15 6.40 11.78 -17.77
CA THR A 15 6.31 12.27 -19.15
C THR A 15 7.72 12.39 -19.74
N GLY A 16 8.17 11.35 -20.43
CA GLY A 16 9.36 11.39 -21.26
C GLY A 16 8.97 11.40 -22.73
N CYS A 17 9.30 12.45 -23.47
CA CYS A 17 9.04 12.56 -24.92
C CYS A 17 10.24 11.98 -25.66
N GLY A 18 10.14 10.73 -26.11
CA GLY A 18 11.09 9.98 -26.92
C GLY A 18 10.51 8.60 -27.21
N SER A 19 11.05 7.84 -28.17
CA SER A 19 10.66 6.44 -28.36
C SER A 19 11.10 5.65 -27.13
N GLU A 20 10.20 5.54 -26.12
CA GLU A 20 10.49 4.81 -24.90
C GLU A 20 10.66 3.31 -25.18
N ASP A 21 11.60 2.70 -24.45
CA ASP A 21 11.75 1.25 -24.40
C ASP A 21 10.40 0.63 -24.00
N PRO A 22 9.90 -0.41 -24.71
CA PRO A 22 8.69 -1.11 -24.37
C PRO A 22 8.65 -1.63 -22.91
N ALA A 23 9.80 -2.01 -22.34
CA ALA A 23 9.92 -2.43 -20.95
C ALA A 23 9.60 -1.26 -19.99
N MET A 24 10.16 -0.08 -20.24
CA MET A 24 9.89 1.12 -19.45
C MET A 24 8.42 1.55 -19.57
N THR A 25 7.83 1.46 -20.76
CA THR A 25 6.41 1.77 -20.96
C THR A 25 5.50 0.82 -20.17
N LYS A 26 5.81 -0.50 -20.17
CA LYS A 26 5.08 -1.50 -19.39
C LYS A 26 5.21 -1.19 -17.89
N PHE A 27 6.42 -1.00 -17.42
CA PHE A 27 6.71 -0.69 -16.02
C PHE A 27 5.95 0.55 -15.52
N LYS A 28 6.00 1.66 -16.24
CA LYS A 28 5.27 2.89 -15.90
C LYS A 28 3.76 2.65 -15.80
N LYS A 29 3.20 1.87 -16.72
CA LYS A 29 1.78 1.53 -16.71
C LYS A 29 1.42 0.70 -15.47
N GLU A 30 2.23 -0.29 -15.11
CA GLU A 30 2.01 -1.15 -13.94
C GLU A 30 2.14 -0.36 -12.64
N MET A 31 3.15 0.51 -12.51
CA MET A 31 3.33 1.42 -11.38
C MET A 31 2.14 2.39 -11.22
N ASN A 32 1.67 3.00 -12.31
CA ASN A 32 0.51 3.88 -12.27
C ASN A 32 -0.75 3.13 -11.84
N SER A 33 -0.97 1.91 -12.37
CA SER A 33 -2.11 1.07 -12.00
C SER A 33 -2.07 0.73 -10.50
N PHE A 34 -0.92 0.34 -9.98
CA PHE A 34 -0.72 0.09 -8.55
C PHE A 34 -1.06 1.33 -7.70
N CYS A 35 -0.50 2.49 -8.03
CA CYS A 35 -0.78 3.73 -7.30
C CYS A 35 -2.26 4.13 -7.33
N ASP A 36 -2.95 3.94 -8.45
CA ASP A 36 -4.38 4.26 -8.57
C ASP A 36 -5.25 3.27 -7.77
N ASN A 37 -4.89 1.99 -7.75
CA ASN A 37 -5.55 0.98 -6.93
C ASN A 37 -5.35 1.28 -5.44
N LEU A 38 -4.13 1.62 -5.00
CA LEU A 38 -3.88 2.04 -3.61
C LEU A 38 -4.75 3.22 -3.20
N LYS A 39 -4.82 4.28 -4.02
CA LYS A 39 -5.69 5.44 -3.74
C LYS A 39 -7.15 5.05 -3.57
N SER A 40 -7.64 4.14 -4.42
CA SER A 40 -9.02 3.66 -4.35
C SER A 40 -9.28 2.86 -3.07
N ILE A 41 -8.37 1.95 -2.70
CA ILE A 41 -8.48 1.14 -1.48
C ILE A 41 -8.40 2.04 -0.23
N ASP A 42 -7.43 2.95 -0.18
CA ASP A 42 -7.28 3.91 0.93
C ASP A 42 -8.52 4.79 1.09
N ALA A 43 -9.13 5.24 -0.01
CA ALA A 43 -10.37 6.00 0.05
C ALA A 43 -11.52 5.18 0.66
N ASN A 44 -11.64 3.89 0.31
CA ASN A 44 -12.62 3.00 0.88
C ASN A 44 -12.37 2.75 2.38
N ILE A 45 -11.12 2.48 2.78
CA ILE A 45 -10.74 2.30 4.19
C ILE A 45 -11.10 3.55 5.00
N ASN A 46 -10.81 4.74 4.48
CA ASN A 46 -11.16 6.00 5.15
C ASN A 46 -12.67 6.19 5.28
N GLN A 47 -13.44 5.82 4.27
CA GLN A 47 -14.89 5.87 4.32
C GLN A 47 -15.42 4.97 5.43
N ILE A 48 -14.94 3.73 5.53
CA ILE A 48 -15.33 2.76 6.54
C ILE A 48 -14.95 3.24 7.95
N THR A 49 -13.74 3.73 8.15
CA THR A 49 -13.23 4.17 9.46
C THR A 49 -13.87 5.46 9.97
N ASN A 50 -14.57 6.21 9.14
CA ASN A 50 -15.30 7.42 9.52
C ASN A 50 -16.80 7.17 9.80
N ILE A 51 -17.28 5.92 9.70
CA ILE A 51 -18.69 5.59 9.99
C ILE A 51 -18.92 5.64 11.51
N THR A 52 -19.96 6.37 11.92
CA THR A 52 -20.51 6.30 13.29
C THR A 52 -21.71 5.35 13.24
N ALA A 53 -21.57 4.17 13.82
CA ALA A 53 -22.57 3.11 13.70
C ALA A 53 -22.94 2.51 15.06
N ASP A 54 -24.12 1.90 15.13
CA ASP A 54 -24.50 0.99 16.20
C ASP A 54 -23.72 -0.34 16.15
N GLU A 55 -23.94 -1.27 17.08
CA GLU A 55 -23.19 -2.54 17.14
C GLU A 55 -23.27 -3.35 15.83
N ALA A 56 -24.44 -3.39 15.19
CA ALA A 56 -24.63 -4.12 13.94
C ALA A 56 -23.87 -3.43 12.78
N GLY A 57 -23.90 -2.11 12.74
CA GLY A 57 -23.13 -1.31 11.79
C GLY A 57 -21.61 -1.44 12.00
N LEU A 58 -21.16 -1.55 13.26
CA LEU A 58 -19.74 -1.78 13.57
C LEU A 58 -19.26 -3.16 13.09
N ALA A 59 -20.07 -4.20 13.24
CA ALA A 59 -19.73 -5.54 12.75
C ALA A 59 -19.58 -5.55 11.21
N THR A 60 -20.53 -4.91 10.50
CA THR A 60 -20.44 -4.76 9.05
C THR A 60 -19.21 -3.94 8.64
N ALA A 61 -18.95 -2.81 9.29
CA ALA A 61 -17.80 -1.97 9.02
C ALA A 61 -16.47 -2.71 9.26
N THR A 62 -16.39 -3.58 10.25
CA THR A 62 -15.22 -4.43 10.50
C THR A 62 -15.01 -5.43 9.35
N GLN A 63 -16.05 -6.09 8.88
CA GLN A 63 -15.97 -7.01 7.74
C GLN A 63 -15.52 -6.28 6.46
N ASP A 64 -16.11 -5.11 6.19
CA ASP A 64 -15.74 -4.28 5.04
C ASP A 64 -14.29 -3.81 5.14
N LEU A 65 -13.82 -3.46 6.34
CA LEU A 65 -12.43 -3.07 6.58
C LEU A 65 -11.48 -4.24 6.28
N MET A 66 -11.76 -5.44 6.82
CA MET A 66 -10.93 -6.63 6.55
C MET A 66 -10.87 -6.93 5.07
N PHE A 67 -11.99 -6.88 4.36
CA PHE A 67 -12.02 -7.06 2.90
C PHE A 67 -11.17 -6.03 2.14
N GLN A 68 -11.13 -4.77 2.57
CA GLN A 68 -10.25 -3.78 1.93
C GLN A 68 -8.77 -4.02 2.28
N LEU A 69 -8.46 -4.50 3.48
CA LEU A 69 -7.10 -4.87 3.86
C LEU A 69 -6.60 -6.08 3.07
N ASP A 70 -7.45 -7.09 2.83
CA ASP A 70 -7.11 -8.22 1.96
C ASP A 70 -6.79 -7.78 0.52
N LYS A 71 -7.61 -6.86 -0.01
CA LYS A 71 -7.32 -6.27 -1.33
C LYS A 71 -6.00 -5.50 -1.36
N LEU A 72 -5.66 -4.84 -0.25
CA LEU A 72 -4.40 -4.12 -0.14
C LEU A 72 -3.22 -5.09 -0.16
N ASP A 73 -3.31 -6.21 0.56
CA ASP A 73 -2.30 -7.27 0.53
C ASP A 73 -2.13 -7.85 -0.88
N ASP A 74 -3.25 -8.15 -1.57
CA ASP A 74 -3.24 -8.60 -2.97
C ASP A 74 -2.56 -7.59 -3.92
N GLU A 75 -2.77 -6.29 -3.73
CA GLU A 75 -2.13 -5.27 -4.57
C GLU A 75 -0.63 -5.15 -4.28
N PHE A 76 -0.20 -5.26 -3.02
CA PHE A 76 1.22 -5.30 -2.68
C PHE A 76 1.90 -6.57 -3.19
N ALA A 77 1.23 -7.72 -3.16
CA ALA A 77 1.72 -8.96 -3.78
C ALA A 77 1.87 -8.84 -5.30
N LYS A 78 0.98 -8.12 -5.99
CA LYS A 78 1.14 -7.82 -7.42
C LYS A 78 2.30 -6.84 -7.65
N PHE A 79 2.45 -5.86 -6.78
CA PHE A 79 3.51 -4.86 -6.84
C PHE A 79 4.90 -5.50 -6.77
N SER A 80 5.13 -6.46 -5.87
CA SER A 80 6.40 -7.20 -5.78
C SER A 80 6.70 -8.05 -7.03
N ASN A 81 5.71 -8.30 -7.88
CA ASN A 81 5.88 -9.04 -9.14
C ASN A 81 6.01 -8.13 -10.38
N ILE A 82 6.10 -6.82 -10.22
CA ILE A 82 6.36 -5.91 -11.34
C ILE A 82 7.81 -6.08 -11.78
N ASP A 83 8.02 -6.26 -13.09
CA ASP A 83 9.36 -6.30 -13.70
C ASP A 83 9.95 -4.89 -13.73
N PHE A 84 10.97 -4.62 -12.94
CA PHE A 84 11.67 -3.35 -12.97
C PHE A 84 12.66 -3.30 -14.15
N PRO A 85 12.77 -2.16 -14.86
CA PRO A 85 13.81 -1.99 -15.87
C PRO A 85 15.20 -2.08 -15.26
N THR A 86 16.20 -2.50 -16.05
CA THR A 86 17.58 -2.75 -15.58
C THR A 86 18.19 -1.59 -14.81
N ASP A 87 17.83 -0.34 -15.16
CA ASP A 87 18.33 0.85 -14.45
C ASP A 87 17.73 1.01 -13.05
N TYR A 88 16.66 0.27 -12.74
CA TYR A 88 15.89 0.33 -11.50
C TYR A 88 15.76 -1.04 -10.81
N ASP A 89 16.44 -2.10 -11.30
CA ASP A 89 16.33 -3.46 -10.76
C ASP A 89 16.68 -3.54 -9.26
N TYR A 90 17.57 -2.67 -8.80
CA TYR A 90 17.92 -2.56 -7.36
C TYR A 90 16.75 -2.11 -6.48
N LEU A 91 15.65 -1.63 -7.05
CA LEU A 91 14.44 -1.26 -6.32
C LEU A 91 13.50 -2.45 -6.05
N GLU A 92 13.68 -3.58 -6.75
CA GLU A 92 12.85 -4.78 -6.57
C GLU A 92 12.84 -5.25 -5.11
N GLN A 93 13.99 -5.20 -4.44
CA GLN A 93 14.07 -5.53 -3.02
C GLN A 93 13.14 -4.70 -2.12
N TYR A 94 12.91 -3.43 -2.46
CA TYR A 94 11.98 -2.58 -1.70
C TYR A 94 10.52 -2.94 -2.00
N ALA A 95 10.22 -3.40 -3.21
CA ALA A 95 8.89 -3.89 -3.56
C ALA A 95 8.58 -5.20 -2.82
N ASP A 96 9.54 -6.12 -2.73
CA ASP A 96 9.44 -7.34 -1.95
C ASP A 96 9.24 -7.05 -0.45
N GLU A 97 10.08 -6.19 0.13
CA GLU A 97 9.95 -5.78 1.53
C GLU A 97 8.59 -5.10 1.80
N ALA A 98 8.08 -4.30 0.85
CA ALA A 98 6.78 -3.65 0.98
C ALA A 98 5.65 -4.69 1.05
N SER A 99 5.70 -5.71 0.18
CA SER A 99 4.75 -6.82 0.18
C SER A 99 4.80 -7.61 1.48
N ASP A 100 5.98 -7.99 1.95
CA ASP A 100 6.16 -8.73 3.19
C ASP A 100 5.59 -7.96 4.40
N TYR A 101 5.89 -6.66 4.51
CA TYR A 101 5.35 -5.83 5.58
C TYR A 101 3.83 -5.67 5.50
N MET A 102 3.26 -5.56 4.30
CA MET A 102 1.80 -5.46 4.15
C MET A 102 1.13 -6.76 4.55
N THR A 103 1.64 -7.91 4.12
CA THR A 103 1.13 -9.23 4.52
C THR A 103 1.14 -9.40 6.04
N GLU A 104 2.23 -9.04 6.73
CA GLU A 104 2.29 -9.10 8.20
C GLU A 104 1.33 -8.10 8.87
N ALA A 105 1.14 -6.91 8.29
CA ALA A 105 0.18 -5.93 8.77
C ALA A 105 -1.25 -6.47 8.69
N VAL A 106 -1.67 -6.96 7.53
CA VAL A 106 -3.02 -7.46 7.29
C VAL A 106 -3.33 -8.66 8.17
N LYS A 107 -2.42 -9.63 8.25
CA LYS A 107 -2.53 -10.78 9.17
C LYS A 107 -2.71 -10.36 10.63
N SER A 108 -1.98 -9.34 11.05
CA SER A 108 -2.08 -8.81 12.41
C SER A 108 -3.40 -8.09 12.65
N TYR A 109 -3.92 -7.35 11.67
CA TYR A 109 -5.24 -6.73 11.74
C TYR A 109 -6.35 -7.78 11.82
N HIS A 110 -6.30 -8.87 11.04
CA HIS A 110 -7.23 -9.98 11.20
C HIS A 110 -7.23 -10.53 12.63
N THR A 111 -6.06 -10.79 13.18
CA THR A 111 -5.95 -11.24 14.59
C THR A 111 -6.56 -10.25 15.57
N VAL A 112 -6.35 -8.94 15.38
CA VAL A 112 -6.86 -7.88 16.24
C VAL A 112 -8.39 -7.80 16.20
N TYR A 113 -8.96 -7.90 15.01
CA TYR A 113 -10.40 -7.62 14.82
C TYR A 113 -11.28 -8.88 14.85
N GLU A 114 -10.73 -10.06 14.58
CA GLU A 114 -11.50 -11.31 14.50
C GLU A 114 -11.29 -12.24 15.70
N ASP A 115 -10.08 -12.22 16.31
CA ASP A 115 -9.75 -13.17 17.37
C ASP A 115 -9.60 -12.51 18.75
N ASN A 116 -8.51 -11.77 18.95
CA ASN A 116 -8.12 -11.22 20.24
C ASN A 116 -7.48 -9.84 20.10
N TYR A 117 -8.23 -8.83 20.49
CA TYR A 117 -7.70 -7.49 20.56
C TYR A 117 -6.60 -7.37 21.64
N THR A 118 -5.39 -6.98 21.23
CA THR A 118 -4.34 -6.48 22.11
C THR A 118 -3.74 -5.21 21.53
N VAL A 119 -3.43 -4.23 22.40
CA VAL A 119 -2.80 -2.96 21.96
C VAL A 119 -1.47 -3.22 21.27
N SER A 120 -0.67 -4.18 21.75
CA SER A 120 0.62 -4.52 21.16
C SER A 120 0.49 -5.11 19.75
N MET A 121 -0.54 -5.90 19.47
CA MET A 121 -0.79 -6.45 18.14
C MET A 121 -1.30 -5.37 17.18
N GLU A 122 -2.15 -4.48 17.65
CA GLU A 122 -2.59 -3.33 16.86
C GLU A 122 -1.43 -2.39 16.51
N ASP A 123 -0.54 -2.12 17.46
CA ASP A 123 0.65 -1.29 17.22
C ASP A 123 1.61 -1.97 16.24
N TYR A 124 1.80 -3.28 16.35
CA TYR A 124 2.60 -4.07 15.41
C TYR A 124 2.00 -4.05 13.98
N ALA A 125 0.68 -4.20 13.85
CA ALA A 125 -0.02 -4.09 12.56
C ALA A 125 0.21 -2.70 11.92
N LYS A 126 0.03 -1.63 12.69
CA LYS A 126 0.23 -0.25 12.23
C LYS A 126 1.68 0.02 11.83
N GLU A 127 2.64 -0.52 12.57
CA GLU A 127 4.06 -0.36 12.26
C GLU A 127 4.41 -1.03 10.93
N ASN A 128 3.98 -2.27 10.71
CA ASN A 128 4.22 -2.96 9.45
C ASN A 128 3.50 -2.28 8.27
N TYR A 129 2.25 -1.84 8.46
CA TYR A 129 1.54 -1.04 7.46
C TYR A 129 2.34 0.21 7.07
N SER A 130 2.83 0.96 8.05
CA SER A 130 3.65 2.16 7.81
C SER A 130 4.96 1.82 7.11
N ARG A 131 5.61 0.71 7.45
CA ARG A 131 6.83 0.24 6.79
C ARG A 131 6.59 -0.11 5.32
N ALA A 132 5.49 -0.79 5.00
CA ALA A 132 5.13 -1.12 3.63
C ALA A 132 5.02 0.14 2.76
N TYR A 133 4.24 1.13 3.21
CA TYR A 133 4.09 2.40 2.48
C TYR A 133 5.40 3.20 2.39
N LYS A 134 6.24 3.14 3.40
CA LYS A 134 7.56 3.78 3.36
C LYS A 134 8.46 3.18 2.28
N ARG A 135 8.39 1.87 2.03
CA ARG A 135 9.11 1.22 0.93
C ARG A 135 8.62 1.68 -0.43
N VAL A 136 7.30 1.77 -0.60
CA VAL A 136 6.69 2.34 -1.82
C VAL A 136 7.15 3.78 -2.03
N GLN A 137 7.17 4.60 -0.97
CA GLN A 137 7.61 5.99 -1.06
C GLN A 137 9.06 6.10 -1.53
N ILE A 138 9.98 5.28 -0.99
CA ILE A 138 11.38 5.23 -1.44
C ILE A 138 11.47 4.96 -2.95
N ILE A 139 10.70 4.00 -3.45
CA ILE A 139 10.67 3.69 -4.90
C ILE A 139 10.18 4.91 -5.70
N LEU A 140 9.09 5.54 -5.27
CA LEU A 140 8.52 6.71 -5.96
C LEU A 140 9.48 7.89 -5.95
N ASP A 141 10.15 8.18 -4.82
CA ASP A 141 11.13 9.26 -4.70
C ASP A 141 12.28 9.07 -5.70
N VAL A 142 12.83 7.84 -5.78
CA VAL A 142 13.88 7.52 -6.76
C VAL A 142 13.38 7.68 -8.20
N LEU A 143 12.17 7.21 -8.52
CA LEU A 143 11.59 7.34 -9.86
C LEU A 143 11.32 8.81 -10.25
N HIS A 144 11.13 9.69 -9.27
CA HIS A 144 11.01 11.13 -9.48
C HIS A 144 12.37 11.86 -9.50
N GLY A 145 13.48 11.15 -9.28
CA GLY A 145 14.81 11.73 -9.19
C GLY A 145 15.08 12.46 -7.87
N GLU A 146 14.33 12.14 -6.83
CA GLU A 146 14.49 12.66 -5.48
C GLU A 146 15.43 11.76 -4.68
N ASP A 147 16.16 12.34 -3.70
CA ASP A 147 16.98 11.54 -2.78
C ASP A 147 16.08 10.97 -1.66
N PRO A 148 15.89 9.66 -1.58
CA PRO A 148 15.03 9.05 -0.56
C PRO A 148 15.55 9.21 0.88
N ASN A 149 16.74 9.76 1.07
CA ASN A 149 17.38 10.04 2.36
C ASN A 149 17.50 11.55 2.67
N ALA A 150 16.90 12.43 1.84
CA ALA A 150 16.98 13.88 1.99
C ALA A 150 16.05 14.40 3.11
#